data_f53cc622d02c972eb8e41b3a20c51ceb
#
_entry.id   f53cc622d02c972eb8e41b3a20c51ceb
#
_cell.length_a   1.000
_cell.length_b   1.000
_cell.length_c   1.000
_cell.angle_alpha   90.00
_cell.angle_beta   90.00
_cell.angle_gamma   90.00
#
_symmetry.space_group_name_H-M   'P 1'
#
loop_
_entity.id
_entity.type
_entity.pdbx_description
1 polymer ?
#
loop_
_entity_poly.entity_id
_entity_poly.type
_entity_poly.pdbx_seq_one_letter_code
_entity_poly.pdbx_strand_id
1 'polypeptide(L)' 'DIHLSKLTLDASHPWCSRQIKDLKLSPGNLIILIRRNGQTIIPRGDTILQPGDELVKTS' A
#
# COMPACT_ATOMS: atom_id res chain seq x y z
N ASP A 1 18.80 -8.89 -4.53
CA ASP A 1 17.59 -9.00 -5.34
C ASP A 1 16.41 -8.33 -4.63
N ILE A 2 15.59 -7.64 -5.41
CA ILE A 2 14.39 -7.04 -4.89
C ILE A 2 13.24 -8.00 -5.08
N HIS A 3 12.55 -8.32 -3.99
CA HIS A 3 11.35 -9.14 -4.06
C HIS A 3 10.13 -8.25 -3.90
N LEU A 4 9.16 -8.43 -4.78
CA LEU A 4 7.91 -7.72 -4.72
C LEU A 4 6.81 -8.67 -4.28
N SER A 5 5.88 -8.17 -3.51
CA SER A 5 4.72 -8.95 -3.09
C SER A 5 3.47 -8.09 -3.23
N LYS A 6 2.33 -8.75 -3.34
CA LYS A 6 1.04 -8.08 -3.41
C LYS A 6 0.30 -8.30 -2.10
N LEU A 7 -0.36 -7.26 -1.66
CA LEU A 7 -1.19 -7.30 -0.46
C LEU A 7 -2.50 -6.62 -0.76
N THR A 8 -3.60 -7.34 -0.59
CA THR A 8 -4.94 -6.75 -0.75
C THR A 8 -5.46 -6.38 0.63
N LEU A 9 -5.90 -5.13 0.77
CA LEU A 9 -6.44 -4.64 2.04
C LEU A 9 -7.91 -4.99 2.13
N ASP A 10 -8.31 -5.70 3.18
CA ASP A 10 -9.73 -5.84 3.50
C ASP A 10 -10.16 -4.72 4.45
N ALA A 11 -11.47 -4.64 4.69
CA ALA A 11 -12.02 -3.53 5.48
C ALA A 11 -11.51 -3.50 6.91
N SER A 12 -11.00 -4.63 7.42
CA SER A 12 -10.50 -4.71 8.79
C SER A 12 -9.00 -4.49 8.88
N HIS A 13 -8.33 -4.29 7.75
CA HIS A 13 -6.87 -4.12 7.75
C HIS A 13 -6.51 -2.81 8.46
N PRO A 14 -5.50 -2.83 9.34
CA PRO A 14 -5.15 -1.63 10.12
C PRO A 14 -4.63 -0.47 9.28
N TRP A 15 -4.21 -0.72 8.04
CA TRP A 15 -3.72 0.35 7.17
C TRP A 15 -4.83 1.10 6.47
N CYS A 16 -6.07 0.61 6.50
CA CYS A 16 -7.18 1.30 5.86
C CYS A 16 -7.43 2.65 6.53
N SER A 17 -7.72 3.66 5.71
CA SER A 17 -7.97 5.04 6.13
C SER A 17 -6.75 5.76 6.71
N ARG A 18 -5.56 5.19 6.51
CA ARG A 18 -4.32 5.82 6.96
C ARG A 18 -3.54 6.36 5.76
N GLN A 19 -2.81 7.44 6.01
CA GLN A 19 -1.85 7.95 5.02
C GLN A 19 -0.61 7.09 5.04
N ILE A 20 0.00 6.93 3.86
CA ILE A 20 1.21 6.09 3.75
C ILE A 20 2.32 6.59 4.67
N LYS A 21 2.47 7.91 4.81
CA LYS A 21 3.50 8.48 5.69
C LYS A 21 3.33 8.12 7.15
N ASP A 22 2.09 7.73 7.54
CA ASP A 22 1.80 7.37 8.93
C ASP A 22 1.98 5.88 9.20
N LEU A 23 2.31 5.10 8.18
CA LEU A 23 2.55 3.68 8.35
C LEU A 23 3.94 3.46 8.91
N LYS A 24 4.04 2.58 9.89
CA LYS A 24 5.34 2.24 10.48
C LYS A 24 5.92 1.06 9.72
N LEU A 25 6.38 1.32 8.49
CA LEU A 25 6.97 0.27 7.67
C LEU A 25 8.41 0.01 8.14
N SER A 26 8.80 -1.26 8.07
CA SER A 26 10.18 -1.63 8.37
C SER A 26 11.13 -0.99 7.36
N PRO A 27 12.37 -0.66 7.76
CA PRO A 27 13.34 -0.16 6.80
C PRO A 27 13.47 -1.11 5.60
N GLY A 28 13.48 -0.54 4.40
CA GLY A 28 13.55 -1.31 3.18
C GLY A 28 12.21 -1.73 2.61
N ASN A 29 11.11 -1.54 3.34
CA ASN A 29 9.78 -1.84 2.83
C ASN A 29 9.18 -0.59 2.21
N LEU A 30 8.84 -0.69 0.92
CA LEU A 30 8.25 0.42 0.18
C LEU A 30 6.98 -0.05 -0.51
N ILE A 31 5.98 0.80 -0.54
CA ILE A 31 4.79 0.57 -1.38
C ILE A 31 5.10 1.18 -2.74
N ILE A 32 5.13 0.34 -3.77
CA ILE A 32 5.56 0.72 -5.10
C ILE A 32 4.39 1.31 -5.90
N LEU A 33 3.24 0.65 -5.84
CA LEU A 33 2.04 1.14 -6.50
C LEU A 33 0.80 0.57 -5.83
N ILE A 34 -0.34 1.20 -6.12
CA ILE A 34 -1.64 0.80 -5.60
C ILE A 34 -2.56 0.57 -6.80
N ARG A 35 -3.29 -0.55 -6.80
CA ARG A 35 -4.34 -0.81 -7.77
C ARG A 35 -5.69 -0.61 -7.09
N ARG A 36 -6.47 0.33 -7.60
CA ARG A 36 -7.78 0.66 -7.03
C ARG A 36 -8.80 0.76 -8.15
N ASN A 37 -9.82 -0.09 -8.12
CA ASN A 37 -10.89 -0.08 -9.12
C ASN A 37 -10.34 -0.17 -10.54
N GLY A 38 -9.34 -1.03 -10.76
CA GLY A 38 -8.74 -1.20 -12.08
C GLY A 38 -7.77 -0.10 -12.49
N GLN A 39 -7.54 0.89 -11.66
CA GLN A 39 -6.62 1.99 -11.95
C GLN A 39 -5.33 1.83 -11.14
N THR A 40 -4.24 2.30 -11.74
CA THR A 40 -2.95 2.31 -11.05
C THR A 40 -2.74 3.69 -10.43
N ILE A 41 -2.44 3.70 -9.14
CA ILE A 41 -2.16 4.92 -8.39
C ILE A 41 -0.71 4.89 -7.95
N ILE A 42 0.01 5.96 -8.22
CA ILE A 42 1.38 6.11 -7.73
C ILE A 42 1.30 6.64 -6.31
N PRO A 43 1.80 5.89 -5.32
CA PRO A 43 1.63 6.28 -3.93
C PRO A 43 2.49 7.49 -3.57
N ARG A 44 1.92 8.31 -2.69
CA ARG A 44 2.61 9.44 -2.09
C ARG A 44 2.46 9.33 -0.57
N GLY A 45 3.23 10.12 0.15
CA GLY A 45 3.13 10.12 1.61
C GLY A 45 1.73 10.44 2.12
N ASP A 46 1.01 11.32 1.42
CA ASP A 46 -0.34 11.74 1.82
C ASP A 46 -1.46 10.89 1.20
N THR A 47 -1.11 9.85 0.45
CA THR A 47 -2.11 8.95 -0.13
C THR A 47 -2.77 8.15 1.00
N ILE A 48 -4.11 8.17 1.00
CA ILE A 48 -4.90 7.43 1.99
C ILE A 48 -5.25 6.06 1.41
N LEU A 49 -4.94 5.01 2.14
CA LEU A 49 -5.25 3.65 1.73
C LEU A 49 -6.73 3.34 2.01
N GLN A 50 -7.34 2.53 1.17
CA GLN A 50 -8.76 2.21 1.26
C GLN A 50 -8.98 0.70 1.20
N PRO A 51 -10.10 0.21 1.76
CA PRO A 51 -10.46 -1.20 1.61
C PRO A 51 -10.54 -1.58 0.13
N GLY A 52 -10.03 -2.76 -0.20
CA GLY A 52 -10.00 -3.25 -1.58
C GLY A 52 -8.76 -2.85 -2.35
N ASP A 53 -7.92 -1.97 -1.82
CA ASP A 53 -6.68 -1.61 -2.50
C ASP A 53 -5.76 -2.82 -2.58
N GLU A 54 -5.18 -3.02 -3.77
CA GLU A 54 -4.11 -4.00 -3.95
C GLU A 54 -2.79 -3.24 -3.97
N LEU A 55 -1.94 -3.55 -3.01
CA LEU A 55 -0.65 -2.89 -2.89
C LEU A 55 0.43 -3.78 -3.49
N VAL A 56 1.29 -3.20 -4.31
CA VAL A 56 2.53 -3.86 -4.73
C VAL A 56 3.64 -3.22 -3.92
N LYS A 57 4.35 -4.02 -3.15
CA LYS A 57 5.34 -3.52 -2.22
C LYS A 57 6.58 -4.39 -2.24
N THR A 58 7.69 -3.84 -1.74
CA THR A 58 8.87 -4.64 -1.48
C THR A 58 8.62 -5.50 -0.24
N SER A 59 9.14 -6.70 -0.26
CA SER A 59 8.93 -7.62 0.86
C SER A 59 10.21 -7.82 1.68
#